data_a20f7357cd2b8d2139d3cb5969d4f48c
#
_entry.id   a20f7357cd2b8d2139d3cb5969d4f48c
#
_cell.length_a   1.000
_cell.length_b   1.000
_cell.length_c   1.000
_cell.angle_alpha   90.00
_cell.angle_beta   90.00
_cell.angle_gamma   90.00
#
_symmetry.space_group_name_H-M   'P 1'
#
loop_
_entity.id
_entity.type
_entity.pdbx_description
1 polymer ?
#
loop_
_entity_poly.entity_id
_entity_poly.type
_entity_poly.pdbx_seq_one_letter_code
_entity_poly.pdbx_strand_id
1 'polypeptide(L)'
;LARVLNNILKNAISYSYPNTPIKVYAGKREKDIFICFINQGKTIPAEKLNSIFEKFFRLDEARSTNTGGAGLGLAIAKEIVTLHGGAINATSEDERTTFSVSLPQY
;
A
#
# COMPACT_ATOMS: atom_id res chain seq x y z
N LEU A 1 -2.05 0.88 -14.38
CA LEU A 1 -1.03 0.93 -13.30
C LEU A 1 -1.02 2.25 -12.54
N ALA A 2 -1.29 3.36 -13.22
CA ALA A 2 -1.33 4.65 -12.52
C ALA A 2 -2.33 4.63 -11.36
N ARG A 3 -3.47 3.97 -11.55
CA ARG A 3 -4.49 3.86 -10.50
C ARG A 3 -3.98 3.06 -9.30
N VAL A 4 -3.23 2.00 -9.55
CA VAL A 4 -2.62 1.20 -8.47
C VAL A 4 -1.67 2.05 -7.65
N LEU A 5 -0.77 2.74 -8.32
CA LEU A 5 0.24 3.56 -7.65
C LEU A 5 -0.40 4.70 -6.87
N ASN A 6 -1.41 5.36 -7.45
CA ASN A 6 -2.12 6.42 -6.76
C ASN A 6 -2.86 5.91 -5.53
N ASN A 7 -3.49 4.75 -5.62
CA ASN A 7 -4.21 4.18 -4.48
C ASN A 7 -3.26 3.82 -3.34
N ILE A 8 -2.11 3.24 -3.67
CA ILE A 8 -1.11 2.90 -2.66
C ILE A 8 -0.54 4.16 -2.02
N LEU A 9 -0.21 5.16 -2.85
CA LEU A 9 0.35 6.41 -2.35
C LEU A 9 -0.62 7.13 -1.43
N LYS A 10 -1.90 7.18 -1.77
CA LYS A 10 -2.91 7.78 -0.91
C LYS A 10 -2.97 7.09 0.45
N ASN A 11 -2.88 5.76 0.46
CA ASN A 11 -2.89 5.02 1.71
C ASN A 11 -1.63 5.27 2.52
N ALA A 12 -0.48 5.31 1.86
CA ALA A 12 0.77 5.62 2.56
C ALA A 12 0.71 7.01 3.21
N ILE A 13 0.14 7.98 2.50
CA ILE A 13 -0.03 9.33 3.06
C ILE A 13 -0.99 9.31 4.26
N SER A 14 -2.10 8.56 4.15
CA SER A 14 -3.09 8.47 5.21
C SER A 14 -2.52 7.91 6.50
N TYR A 15 -1.62 6.94 6.39
CA TYR A 15 -1.07 6.25 7.55
C TYR A 15 0.21 6.87 8.06
N SER A 16 0.76 7.86 7.37
CA SER A 16 2.02 8.47 7.76
C SER A 16 1.83 9.55 8.82
N TYR A 17 2.87 9.74 9.62
CA TYR A 17 2.91 10.88 10.53
C TYR A 17 3.02 12.17 9.73
N PRO A 18 2.46 13.28 10.23
CA PRO A 18 2.59 14.55 9.53
C PRO A 18 4.04 14.98 9.40
N ASN A 19 4.35 15.61 8.27
CA ASN A 19 5.69 16.15 8.01
C ASN A 19 6.79 15.10 7.92
N THR A 20 6.44 13.86 7.58
CA THR A 20 7.43 12.82 7.32
C THR A 20 7.45 12.50 5.84
N PRO A 21 8.62 12.16 5.28
CA PRO A 21 8.71 11.84 3.87
C PRO A 21 8.16 10.44 3.56
N ILE A 22 7.65 10.28 2.36
CA ILE A 22 7.33 8.96 1.83
C ILE A 22 8.39 8.65 0.79
N LYS A 23 9.09 7.54 0.97
CA LYS A 23 10.13 7.13 0.06
C LYS A 23 9.57 6.14 -0.95
N VAL A 24 9.92 6.32 -2.20
CA VAL A 24 9.48 5.43 -3.28
C VAL A 24 10.72 4.88 -3.98
N TYR A 25 10.79 3.57 -4.06
CA TYR A 25 11.86 2.88 -4.76
C TYR A 25 11.28 2.03 -5.87
N ALA A 26 11.93 2.03 -7.01
CA ALA A 26 11.52 1.18 -8.12
C ALA A 26 12.75 0.51 -8.70
N GLY A 27 12.59 -0.71 -9.20
CA GLY A 27 13.70 -1.43 -9.77
C GLY A 27 13.24 -2.65 -10.54
N LYS A 28 14.23 -3.37 -11.03
CA LYS A 28 14.05 -4.59 -11.80
C LYS A 28 14.81 -5.71 -11.12
N ARG A 29 14.17 -6.87 -11.04
CA ARG A 29 14.82 -8.07 -10.54
C ARG A 29 14.41 -9.23 -11.45
N GLU A 30 15.38 -9.77 -12.19
CA GLU A 30 15.13 -10.83 -13.15
C GLU A 30 14.05 -10.39 -14.14
N LYS A 31 12.88 -11.03 -14.11
CA LYS A 31 11.78 -10.73 -15.04
C LYS A 31 10.71 -9.84 -14.42
N ASP A 32 10.93 -9.40 -13.18
CA ASP A 32 9.92 -8.61 -12.47
C ASP A 32 10.35 -7.17 -12.30
N ILE A 33 9.35 -6.30 -12.30
CA ILE A 33 9.52 -4.91 -11.90
C ILE A 33 8.92 -4.79 -10.51
N PHE A 34 9.61 -4.10 -9.60
CA PHE A 34 9.07 -3.89 -8.27
C PHE A 34 9.06 -2.40 -7.93
N ILE A 35 8.08 -2.02 -7.12
CA ILE A 35 7.93 -0.65 -6.62
C ILE A 35 7.60 -0.75 -5.14
N CYS A 36 8.33 -0.02 -4.31
CA CYS A 36 8.11 0.01 -2.87
C CYS A 36 7.81 1.42 -2.41
N PHE A 37 6.82 1.54 -1.53
CA PHE A 37 6.45 2.80 -0.89
C PHE A 37 6.67 2.65 0.61
N ILE A 38 7.55 3.46 1.19
CA ILE A 38 7.89 3.38 2.60
C ILE A 38 7.43 4.65 3.29
N ASN A 39 6.59 4.52 4.31
CA ASN A 39 6.13 5.66 5.09
C ASN A 39 6.45 5.45 6.57
N GLN A 40 6.55 6.55 7.29
CA GLN A 40 6.72 6.54 8.74
C GLN A 40 5.37 6.81 9.37
N GLY A 41 4.93 5.88 10.21
CA GLY A 41 3.63 6.00 10.85
C GLY A 41 3.48 4.93 11.91
N LYS A 42 2.33 4.92 12.56
CA LYS A 42 2.06 3.94 13.59
C LYS A 42 2.17 2.54 13.03
N THR A 43 2.88 1.66 13.75
CA THR A 43 3.07 0.28 13.31
C THR A 43 1.72 -0.43 13.20
N ILE A 44 1.50 -1.09 12.06
CA ILE A 44 0.30 -1.86 11.83
C ILE A 44 0.50 -3.24 12.44
N PRO A 45 -0.38 -3.69 13.35
CA PRO A 45 -0.25 -5.03 13.94
C PRO A 45 -0.23 -6.12 12.87
N ALA A 46 0.58 -7.14 13.10
CA ALA A 46 0.72 -8.22 12.13
C ALA A 46 -0.62 -8.87 11.77
N GLU A 47 -1.50 -9.03 12.76
CA GLU A 47 -2.80 -9.65 12.51
C GLU A 47 -3.72 -8.80 11.61
N LYS A 48 -3.39 -7.53 11.43
CA LYS A 48 -4.17 -6.64 10.56
C LYS A 48 -3.53 -6.45 9.19
N LEU A 49 -2.27 -6.81 9.02
CA LEU A 49 -1.57 -6.59 7.75
C LEU A 49 -2.22 -7.30 6.57
N ASN A 50 -2.77 -8.49 6.79
CA ASN A 50 -3.47 -9.21 5.72
C ASN A 50 -4.83 -8.60 5.40
N SER A 51 -5.44 -7.97 6.40
CA SER A 51 -6.79 -7.43 6.25
C SER A 51 -6.82 -6.06 5.58
N ILE A 52 -5.69 -5.34 5.53
CA ILE A 52 -5.69 -4.00 4.95
C ILE A 52 -6.01 -3.98 3.46
N PHE A 53 -5.91 -5.12 2.79
CA PHE A 53 -6.26 -5.25 1.38
C PHE A 53 -7.71 -5.68 1.17
N GLU A 54 -8.46 -5.91 2.24
CA GLU A 54 -9.87 -6.28 2.14
C GLU A 54 -10.72 -5.06 1.89
N LYS A 55 -11.82 -5.26 1.18
CA LYS A 55 -12.76 -4.16 0.90
C LYS A 55 -13.32 -3.61 2.21
N PHE A 56 -13.42 -2.29 2.27
CA PHE A 56 -13.99 -1.56 3.42
C PHE A 56 -13.19 -1.69 4.71
N PHE A 57 -11.99 -2.27 4.67
CA PHE A 57 -11.15 -2.33 5.85
C PHE A 57 -10.61 -0.95 6.19
N ARG A 58 -10.60 -0.61 7.48
CA ARG A 58 -10.07 0.65 7.99
C ARG A 58 -9.35 0.38 9.29
N LEU A 59 -8.16 0.95 9.42
CA LEU A 59 -7.40 0.85 10.67
C LEU A 59 -7.96 1.77 11.74
N ASP A 60 -8.52 2.91 11.32
CA ASP A 60 -9.04 3.94 12.20
C ASP A 60 -10.30 4.53 11.56
N GLU A 61 -11.45 4.23 12.14
CA GLU A 61 -12.73 4.69 11.60
C GLU A 61 -12.85 6.21 11.56
N ALA A 62 -12.23 6.90 12.51
CA ALA A 62 -12.30 8.35 12.57
C ALA A 62 -11.60 9.01 11.39
N ARG A 63 -10.69 8.30 10.73
CA ARG A 63 -9.97 8.81 9.57
C ARG A 63 -10.63 8.47 8.25
N SER A 64 -11.64 7.63 8.26
CA SER A 64 -12.23 7.12 7.03
C SER A 64 -12.77 8.22 6.13
N THR A 65 -13.31 9.28 6.69
CA THR A 65 -13.84 10.40 5.91
C THR A 65 -12.75 11.26 5.30
N ASN A 66 -11.57 11.27 5.91
CA ASN A 66 -10.46 12.10 5.46
C ASN A 66 -9.59 11.42 4.42
N THR A 67 -9.72 10.13 4.26
CA THR A 67 -8.92 9.39 3.28
C THR A 67 -9.53 9.40 1.89
N GLY A 68 -10.72 9.94 1.76
CA GLY A 68 -11.36 10.11 0.47
C GLY A 68 -11.89 8.83 -0.15
N GLY A 69 -11.92 7.74 0.62
CA GLY A 69 -12.41 6.48 0.10
C GLY A 69 -13.15 5.69 1.14
N ALA A 70 -13.89 4.72 0.71
CA ALA A 70 -14.66 3.83 1.57
C ALA A 70 -13.87 2.57 1.94
N GLY A 71 -12.55 2.66 2.01
CA GLY A 71 -11.70 1.51 2.28
C GLY A 71 -11.52 0.60 1.08
N LEU A 72 -11.66 1.14 -0.13
CA LEU A 72 -11.56 0.35 -1.36
C LEU A 72 -10.21 0.48 -2.06
N GLY A 73 -9.41 1.50 -1.73
CA GLY A 73 -8.20 1.81 -2.48
C GLY A 73 -7.21 0.65 -2.58
N LEU A 74 -6.86 0.06 -1.45
CA LEU A 74 -5.91 -1.07 -1.47
C LEU A 74 -6.51 -2.34 -2.04
N ALA A 75 -7.81 -2.57 -1.83
CA ALA A 75 -8.49 -3.72 -2.42
C ALA A 75 -8.49 -3.64 -3.94
N ILE A 76 -8.75 -2.46 -4.49
CA ILE A 76 -8.73 -2.23 -5.93
C ILE A 76 -7.31 -2.41 -6.46
N ALA A 77 -6.32 -1.87 -5.75
CA ALA A 77 -4.92 -2.01 -6.16
C ALA A 77 -4.53 -3.48 -6.23
N LYS A 78 -4.88 -4.26 -5.21
CA LYS A 78 -4.58 -5.69 -5.18
C LYS A 78 -5.24 -6.43 -6.34
N GLU A 79 -6.51 -6.11 -6.62
CA GLU A 79 -7.22 -6.75 -7.72
C GLU A 79 -6.54 -6.47 -9.06
N ILE A 80 -6.17 -5.22 -9.32
CA ILE A 80 -5.52 -4.86 -10.57
C ILE A 80 -4.16 -5.55 -10.70
N VAL A 81 -3.36 -5.55 -9.63
CA VAL A 81 -2.05 -6.19 -9.62
C VAL A 81 -2.19 -7.69 -9.88
N THR A 82 -3.16 -8.32 -9.25
CA THR A 82 -3.42 -9.74 -9.42
C THR A 82 -3.81 -10.06 -10.87
N LEU A 83 -4.64 -9.23 -11.46
CA LEU A 83 -5.05 -9.41 -12.87
C LEU A 83 -3.87 -9.30 -13.84
N HIS A 84 -2.83 -8.56 -13.44
CA HIS A 84 -1.62 -8.42 -14.25
C HIS A 84 -0.57 -9.50 -13.93
N GLY A 85 -0.92 -10.48 -13.11
CA GLY A 85 -0.01 -11.56 -12.76
C GLY A 85 1.03 -11.18 -11.71
N GLY A 86 0.81 -10.09 -11.00
CA GLY A 86 1.74 -9.61 -9.99
C GLY A 86 1.31 -9.90 -8.57
N ALA A 87 2.01 -9.31 -7.62
CA ALA A 87 1.71 -9.45 -6.21
C ALA A 87 1.86 -8.12 -5.50
N ILE A 88 1.09 -7.95 -4.42
CA ILE A 88 1.17 -6.76 -3.57
C ILE A 88 1.27 -7.23 -2.13
N ASN A 89 2.15 -6.60 -1.37
CA ASN A 89 2.41 -6.97 0.02
C ASN A 89 2.61 -5.72 0.87
N ALA A 90 2.45 -5.89 2.17
CA ALA A 90 2.74 -4.85 3.13
C ALA A 90 3.46 -5.44 4.33
N THR A 91 4.44 -4.71 4.83
CA THR A 91 5.11 -5.03 6.10
C THR A 91 5.09 -3.78 6.96
N SER A 92 5.11 -3.97 8.26
CA SER A 92 5.10 -2.84 9.20
C SER A 92 5.85 -3.22 10.46
N GLU A 93 6.87 -2.44 10.80
CA GLU A 93 7.63 -2.62 12.05
C GLU A 93 8.38 -1.34 12.37
N ASP A 94 8.63 -1.10 13.64
CA ASP A 94 9.42 0.06 14.10
C ASP A 94 8.88 1.38 13.53
N GLU A 95 7.57 1.53 13.50
CA GLU A 95 6.88 2.72 13.00
C GLU A 95 7.21 3.03 11.55
N ARG A 96 7.44 1.99 10.76
CA ARG A 96 7.70 2.11 9.34
C ARG A 96 6.89 1.05 8.59
N THR A 97 6.10 1.50 7.63
CA THR A 97 5.27 0.61 6.81
C THR A 97 5.76 0.65 5.38
N THR A 98 5.91 -0.52 4.79
CA THR A 98 6.34 -0.67 3.40
C THR A 98 5.27 -1.38 2.60
N PHE A 99 4.79 -0.73 1.54
CA PHE A 99 3.93 -1.36 0.55
C PHE A 99 4.78 -1.74 -0.65
N SER A 100 4.70 -2.99 -1.08
CA SER A 100 5.50 -3.49 -2.18
C SER A 100 4.60 -4.06 -3.28
N VAL A 101 4.88 -3.67 -4.52
CA VAL A 101 4.20 -4.19 -5.70
C VAL A 101 5.24 -4.85 -6.59
N SER A 102 4.93 -6.04 -7.07
CA SER A 102 5.78 -6.78 -8.00
C SER A 102 4.94 -7.13 -9.23
N LEU A 103 5.46 -6.85 -10.41
CA LEU A 103 4.76 -7.09 -11.66
C LEU A 103 5.70 -7.80 -12.63
N PRO A 104 5.21 -8.82 -13.35
CA PRO A 104 6.03 -9.46 -14.37
C PRO A 104 6.28 -8.50 -15.53
N GLN A 105 7.45 -8.59 -16.11
CA GLN A 105 7.83 -7.80 -17.26
C GLN A 105 7.66 -8.64 -18.50
N TYR A 106 6.90 -8.15 -19.45
CA TYR A 106 6.66 -8.82 -20.73
C TYR A 106 7.54 -8.29 -21.83
#